data_da9d3ab2fc8d11a8854b40ce827b6b72
#
_entry.id   da9d3ab2fc8d11a8854b40ce827b6b72
#
_cell.length_a   1.000
_cell.length_b   1.000
_cell.length_c   1.000
_cell.angle_alpha   90.00
_cell.angle_beta   90.00
_cell.angle_gamma   90.00
#
_symmetry.space_group_name_H-M   'P 1'
#
loop_
_entity.id
_entity.type
_entity.pdbx_description
1 polymer ?
#
loop_
_entity_poly.entity_id
_entity_poly.type
_entity_poly.pdbx_seq_one_letter_code
_entity_poly.pdbx_strand_id
1 'polypeptide(L)'
;ENAIIRHLQAVEGLGSVSVICSDKTGTLTQNRMTLTQVWMDGASAPVDITGREDAAACKLLRTASLCCDGSVEVTPEGEKLLGDPTETAILVAARKNGMEKKALNDEFPRLAELPFDSDRKLMTTVNRVDGQNLVIVKGAFDVLSSRVIAGDLETARRVNDEMSSRALRVLAVATKVIDEIPAEPTSENLESGLQLIGLVGMI
;
A
#
# COMPACT_ATOMS: atom_id res chain seq x y z
N GLU A 1 -26.13 -3.06 23.85
CA GLU A 1 -25.34 -2.83 23.58
C GLU A 1 -24.15 -3.26 24.43
N ASN A 2 -22.97 -3.07 23.94
CA ASN A 2 -21.75 -3.67 24.50
C ASN A 2 -20.92 -2.65 25.31
N ALA A 3 -21.55 -1.85 26.17
CA ALA A 3 -20.87 -0.89 27.03
C ALA A 3 -20.76 -1.41 28.47
N ILE A 4 -19.58 -1.31 29.06
CA ILE A 4 -19.34 -1.61 30.47
C ILE A 4 -19.43 -0.32 31.27
N ILE A 5 -20.46 -0.22 32.12
CA ILE A 5 -20.67 0.95 32.97
C ILE A 5 -20.07 0.68 34.34
N ARG A 6 -19.12 1.50 34.76
CA ARG A 6 -18.45 1.41 36.08
C ARG A 6 -19.08 2.30 37.15
N HIS A 7 -19.75 3.40 36.76
CA HIS A 7 -20.40 4.35 37.66
C HIS A 7 -21.76 4.72 37.14
N LEU A 8 -22.82 4.50 37.94
CA LEU A 8 -24.21 4.79 37.54
C LEU A 8 -24.44 6.27 37.20
N GLN A 9 -23.80 7.18 37.92
CA GLN A 9 -23.84 8.63 37.68
C GLN A 9 -23.36 9.05 36.29
N ALA A 10 -22.45 8.27 35.69
CA ALA A 10 -21.96 8.52 34.33
C ALA A 10 -23.04 8.31 33.26
N VAL A 11 -24.00 7.43 33.52
CA VAL A 11 -25.13 7.13 32.60
C VAL A 11 -26.12 8.29 32.58
N GLU A 12 -26.40 8.86 33.74
CA GLU A 12 -27.28 10.02 33.89
C GLU A 12 -26.70 11.25 33.21
N GLY A 13 -25.37 11.47 33.37
CA GLY A 13 -24.62 12.48 32.64
C GLY A 13 -24.67 12.29 31.12
N LEU A 14 -24.54 11.04 30.62
CA LEU A 14 -24.60 10.72 29.22
C LEU A 14 -25.97 11.03 28.57
N GLY A 15 -27.06 10.86 29.32
CA GLY A 15 -28.42 11.17 28.84
C GLY A 15 -28.71 12.68 28.71
N SER A 16 -27.88 13.54 29.27
CA SER A 16 -28.06 15.01 29.30
C SER A 16 -27.03 15.78 28.45
N VAL A 17 -26.13 15.08 27.73
CA VAL A 17 -25.14 15.75 26.88
C VAL A 17 -25.80 16.42 25.68
N SER A 18 -25.39 17.65 25.39
CA SER A 18 -25.82 18.41 24.23
C SER A 18 -24.83 18.39 23.07
N VAL A 19 -23.59 17.92 23.31
CA VAL A 19 -22.53 17.83 22.32
C VAL A 19 -21.83 16.51 22.48
N ILE A 20 -21.63 15.77 21.34
CA ILE A 20 -20.88 14.55 21.28
C ILE A 20 -19.66 14.81 20.38
N CYS A 21 -18.46 14.71 20.95
CA CYS A 21 -17.21 14.73 20.20
C CYS A 21 -16.74 13.29 19.99
N SER A 22 -16.63 12.88 18.73
CA SER A 22 -16.16 11.54 18.37
C SER A 22 -14.91 11.64 17.53
N ASP A 23 -13.88 10.85 17.85
CA ASP A 23 -12.76 10.67 16.96
C ASP A 23 -13.22 9.87 15.71
N LYS A 24 -12.75 10.31 14.54
CA LYS A 24 -13.10 9.63 13.28
C LYS A 24 -12.42 8.26 13.18
N THR A 25 -11.12 8.22 13.47
CA THR A 25 -10.29 7.04 13.21
C THR A 25 -10.43 6.00 14.32
N GLY A 26 -10.83 4.77 13.95
CA GLY A 26 -11.02 3.68 14.90
C GLY A 26 -12.30 3.75 15.75
N THR A 27 -13.11 4.83 15.60
CA THR A 27 -14.41 5.00 16.26
C THR A 27 -15.54 4.98 15.25
N LEU A 28 -15.49 5.89 14.27
CA LEU A 28 -16.45 5.94 13.15
C LEU A 28 -15.99 5.10 11.97
N THR A 29 -14.72 4.73 11.92
CA THR A 29 -14.10 3.86 10.90
C THR A 29 -13.46 2.64 11.55
N GLN A 30 -13.29 1.57 10.78
CA GLN A 30 -12.65 0.34 11.26
C GLN A 30 -11.11 0.42 11.28
N ASN A 31 -10.51 1.56 10.94
CA ASN A 31 -9.07 1.71 10.71
C ASN A 31 -8.50 0.61 9.80
N ARG A 32 -9.26 0.25 8.78
CA ARG A 32 -8.93 -0.79 7.81
C ARG A 32 -9.13 -0.23 6.41
N MET A 33 -8.18 -0.49 5.54
CA MET A 33 -8.31 -0.18 4.12
C MET A 33 -8.47 -1.46 3.31
N THR A 34 -9.18 -1.34 2.20
CA THR A 34 -9.39 -2.44 1.25
C THR A 34 -8.92 -2.01 -0.12
N LEU A 35 -7.99 -2.75 -0.71
CA LEU A 35 -7.54 -2.52 -2.07
C LEU A 35 -8.65 -2.98 -3.01
N THR A 36 -9.16 -2.07 -3.81
CA THR A 36 -10.33 -2.29 -4.68
C THR A 36 -10.00 -2.26 -6.16
N GLN A 37 -9.03 -1.47 -6.56
CA GLN A 37 -8.63 -1.30 -7.95
C GLN A 37 -7.12 -1.29 -8.12
N VAL A 38 -6.65 -1.77 -9.27
CA VAL A 38 -5.27 -1.61 -9.73
C VAL A 38 -5.26 -1.13 -11.18
N TRP A 39 -4.24 -0.38 -11.54
CA TRP A 39 -3.93 -0.04 -12.91
C TRP A 39 -2.48 -0.42 -13.21
N MET A 40 -2.26 -1.14 -14.29
CA MET A 40 -0.93 -1.51 -14.76
C MET A 40 -0.50 -0.58 -15.88
N ASP A 41 0.78 -0.20 -15.89
CA ASP A 41 1.34 0.61 -16.97
C ASP A 41 1.08 -0.05 -18.35
N GLY A 42 0.58 0.74 -19.30
CA GLY A 42 0.17 0.29 -20.61
C GLY A 42 -1.29 -0.21 -20.70
N ALA A 43 -2.03 -0.32 -19.59
CA ALA A 43 -3.45 -0.61 -19.63
C ALA A 43 -4.27 0.65 -19.94
N SER A 44 -5.38 0.49 -20.64
CA SER A 44 -6.29 1.60 -20.99
C SER A 44 -7.13 2.10 -19.80
N ALA A 45 -7.39 1.23 -18.83
CA ALA A 45 -8.24 1.51 -17.66
C ALA A 45 -7.80 0.68 -16.43
N PRO A 46 -8.18 1.12 -15.23
CA PRO A 46 -8.01 0.31 -14.03
C PRO A 46 -8.93 -0.92 -14.04
N VAL A 47 -8.52 -1.95 -13.29
CA VAL A 47 -9.30 -3.18 -13.09
C VAL A 47 -9.65 -3.34 -11.62
N ASP A 48 -10.83 -3.89 -11.35
CA ASP A 48 -11.28 -4.18 -10.00
C ASP A 48 -10.59 -5.43 -9.45
N ILE A 49 -10.29 -5.42 -8.15
CA ILE A 49 -9.69 -6.55 -7.45
C ILE A 49 -10.78 -7.55 -7.06
N THR A 50 -10.67 -8.76 -7.57
CA THR A 50 -11.63 -9.86 -7.36
C THR A 50 -11.05 -11.01 -6.53
N GLY A 51 -9.71 -11.08 -6.43
CA GLY A 51 -8.97 -12.19 -5.82
C GLY A 51 -8.60 -13.29 -6.82
N ARG A 52 -8.77 -13.02 -8.11
CA ARG A 52 -8.37 -13.90 -9.25
C ARG A 52 -7.87 -13.04 -10.40
N GLU A 53 -6.91 -12.19 -10.08
CA GLU A 53 -6.35 -11.25 -11.04
C GLU A 53 -5.46 -11.99 -12.06
N ASP A 54 -5.27 -11.34 -13.20
CA ASP A 54 -4.37 -11.82 -14.25
C ASP A 54 -2.88 -11.69 -13.83
N ALA A 55 -1.99 -12.21 -14.66
CA ALA A 55 -0.56 -12.22 -14.38
C ALA A 55 0.04 -10.81 -14.23
N ALA A 56 -0.50 -9.81 -14.95
CA ALA A 56 0.01 -8.44 -14.88
C ALA A 56 -0.36 -7.77 -13.55
N ALA A 57 -1.61 -7.90 -13.13
CA ALA A 57 -2.09 -7.41 -11.83
C ALA A 57 -1.40 -8.16 -10.68
N CYS A 58 -1.22 -9.49 -10.78
CA CYS A 58 -0.47 -10.27 -9.79
C CYS A 58 0.99 -9.82 -9.70
N LYS A 59 1.64 -9.47 -10.81
CA LYS A 59 3.01 -8.93 -10.80
C LYS A 59 3.07 -7.58 -10.06
N LEU A 60 2.11 -6.68 -10.30
CA LEU A 60 2.02 -5.40 -9.59
C LEU A 60 1.80 -5.62 -8.09
N LEU A 61 0.85 -6.47 -7.69
CA LEU A 61 0.57 -6.80 -6.30
C LEU A 61 1.78 -7.42 -5.59
N ARG A 62 2.47 -8.35 -6.24
CA ARG A 62 3.71 -8.95 -5.72
C ARG A 62 4.77 -7.89 -5.46
N THR A 63 5.03 -7.05 -6.46
CA THR A 63 6.04 -6.00 -6.37
C THR A 63 5.71 -4.99 -5.27
N ALA A 64 4.46 -4.54 -5.20
CA ALA A 64 4.00 -3.64 -4.12
C ALA A 64 4.13 -4.29 -2.73
N SER A 65 3.83 -5.59 -2.61
CA SER A 65 3.94 -6.34 -1.35
C SER A 65 5.37 -6.47 -0.83
N LEU A 66 6.36 -6.56 -1.73
CA LEU A 66 7.78 -6.58 -1.33
C LEU A 66 8.21 -5.26 -0.66
N CYS A 67 7.57 -4.15 -1.04
CA CYS A 67 7.79 -2.83 -0.44
C CYS A 67 6.75 -2.49 0.65
N CYS A 68 6.45 -3.45 1.53
CA CYS A 68 5.57 -3.30 2.69
C CYS A 68 6.24 -3.87 3.94
N ASP A 69 5.99 -3.25 5.10
CA ASP A 69 6.48 -3.73 6.41
C ASP A 69 5.39 -4.44 7.21
N GLY A 70 4.12 -4.24 6.82
CA GLY A 70 2.99 -4.88 7.46
C GLY A 70 2.98 -6.41 7.31
N SER A 71 2.15 -7.07 8.10
CA SER A 71 1.88 -8.50 8.00
C SER A 71 0.39 -8.82 8.13
N VAL A 72 0.02 -9.97 7.59
CA VAL A 72 -1.33 -10.55 7.70
C VAL A 72 -1.20 -11.92 8.31
N GLU A 73 -1.73 -12.10 9.50
CA GLU A 73 -1.75 -13.37 10.20
C GLU A 73 -3.17 -13.97 10.13
N VAL A 74 -3.26 -15.27 9.81
CA VAL A 74 -4.53 -15.99 9.84
C VAL A 74 -4.68 -16.62 11.19
N THR A 75 -5.76 -16.25 11.88
CA THR A 75 -6.12 -16.84 13.16
C THR A 75 -7.46 -17.56 13.03
N PRO A 76 -7.83 -18.46 13.95
CA PRO A 76 -9.15 -19.10 13.97
C PRO A 76 -10.32 -18.09 14.05
N GLU A 77 -10.04 -16.88 14.53
CA GLU A 77 -11.00 -15.78 14.70
C GLU A 77 -11.08 -14.87 13.46
N GLY A 78 -10.18 -15.07 12.47
CA GLY A 78 -10.11 -14.29 11.24
C GLY A 78 -8.70 -13.81 10.91
N GLU A 79 -8.62 -12.78 10.07
CA GLU A 79 -7.35 -12.16 9.69
C GLU A 79 -6.96 -11.07 10.69
N LYS A 80 -5.77 -11.20 11.27
CA LYS A 80 -5.14 -10.17 12.08
C LYS A 80 -4.17 -9.36 11.23
N LEU A 81 -4.44 -8.07 11.09
CA LEU A 81 -3.64 -7.13 10.31
C LEU A 81 -2.69 -6.39 11.25
N LEU A 82 -1.40 -6.38 10.94
CA LEU A 82 -0.36 -5.68 11.70
C LEU A 82 0.38 -4.71 10.76
N GLY A 83 0.46 -3.45 11.16
CA GLY A 83 1.13 -2.39 10.40
C GLY A 83 0.17 -1.35 9.82
N ASP A 84 0.66 -0.55 8.89
CA ASP A 84 -0.11 0.52 8.24
C ASP A 84 -1.30 -0.06 7.44
N PRO A 85 -2.52 0.53 7.55
CA PRO A 85 -3.69 0.05 6.84
C PRO A 85 -3.54 0.01 5.32
N THR A 86 -2.75 0.92 4.72
CA THR A 86 -2.51 0.92 3.27
C THR A 86 -1.63 -0.26 2.84
N GLU A 87 -0.66 -0.63 3.65
CA GLU A 87 0.21 -1.78 3.40
C GLU A 87 -0.54 -3.10 3.58
N THR A 88 -1.29 -3.21 4.67
CA THR A 88 -2.08 -4.43 4.94
C THR A 88 -3.16 -4.64 3.87
N ALA A 89 -3.73 -3.59 3.27
CA ALA A 89 -4.64 -3.69 2.14
C ALA A 89 -3.99 -4.34 0.91
N ILE A 90 -2.75 -3.95 0.60
CA ILE A 90 -1.96 -4.55 -0.49
C ILE A 90 -1.68 -6.03 -0.19
N LEU A 91 -1.25 -6.33 1.03
CA LEU A 91 -0.92 -7.70 1.46
C LEU A 91 -2.13 -8.63 1.46
N VAL A 92 -3.31 -8.15 1.87
CA VAL A 92 -4.56 -8.91 1.79
C VAL A 92 -4.94 -9.20 0.34
N ALA A 93 -4.81 -8.22 -0.56
CA ALA A 93 -5.08 -8.44 -1.99
C ALA A 93 -4.10 -9.45 -2.60
N ALA A 94 -2.81 -9.33 -2.31
CA ALA A 94 -1.80 -10.28 -2.76
C ALA A 94 -2.10 -11.71 -2.26
N ARG A 95 -2.45 -11.85 -0.97
CA ARG A 95 -2.79 -13.13 -0.37
C ARG A 95 -4.02 -13.79 -1.00
N LYS A 96 -5.05 -13.03 -1.34
CA LYS A 96 -6.22 -13.55 -2.09
C LYS A 96 -5.84 -14.14 -3.44
N ASN A 97 -4.69 -13.73 -3.99
CA ASN A 97 -4.09 -14.27 -5.22
C ASN A 97 -3.00 -15.32 -4.94
N GLY A 98 -2.96 -15.89 -3.75
CA GLY A 98 -2.03 -16.96 -3.39
C GLY A 98 -0.61 -16.49 -3.05
N MET A 99 -0.40 -15.19 -2.87
CA MET A 99 0.91 -14.61 -2.56
C MET A 99 1.02 -14.25 -1.08
N GLU A 100 1.62 -15.14 -0.31
CA GLU A 100 1.86 -14.93 1.13
C GLU A 100 3.13 -14.11 1.36
N LYS A 101 3.07 -13.09 2.22
CA LYS A 101 4.19 -12.16 2.51
C LYS A 101 5.47 -12.89 2.92
N LYS A 102 5.36 -13.90 3.77
CA LYS A 102 6.51 -14.69 4.21
C LYS A 102 7.18 -15.41 3.04
N ALA A 103 6.40 -16.11 2.23
CA ALA A 103 6.91 -16.81 1.04
C ALA A 103 7.57 -15.84 0.04
N LEU A 104 6.97 -14.67 -0.16
CA LEU A 104 7.55 -13.63 -1.01
C LEU A 104 8.89 -13.11 -0.46
N ASN A 105 9.02 -12.92 0.84
CA ASN A 105 10.27 -12.49 1.45
C ASN A 105 11.37 -13.56 1.39
N ASP A 106 10.99 -14.83 1.50
CA ASP A 106 11.93 -15.95 1.39
C ASP A 106 12.43 -16.12 -0.07
N GLU A 107 11.53 -15.94 -1.04
CA GLU A 107 11.86 -16.03 -2.47
C GLU A 107 12.60 -14.79 -3.00
N PHE A 108 12.19 -13.59 -2.53
CA PHE A 108 12.72 -12.30 -2.98
C PHE A 108 13.25 -11.49 -1.79
N PRO A 109 14.40 -11.88 -1.19
CA PRO A 109 14.88 -11.27 0.03
C PRO A 109 15.16 -9.78 -0.14
N ARG A 110 14.79 -9.01 0.90
CA ARG A 110 15.09 -7.58 1.02
C ARG A 110 16.56 -7.41 1.38
N LEU A 111 17.29 -6.61 0.61
CA LEU A 111 18.72 -6.36 0.75
C LEU A 111 19.03 -4.99 1.33
N ALA A 112 18.17 -4.00 1.06
CA ALA A 112 18.28 -2.65 1.58
C ALA A 112 16.90 -1.99 1.60
N GLU A 113 16.77 -0.90 2.36
CA GLU A 113 15.53 -0.14 2.43
C GLU A 113 15.76 1.34 2.77
N LEU A 114 14.81 2.16 2.36
CA LEU A 114 14.53 3.48 2.92
C LEU A 114 13.10 3.44 3.45
N PRO A 115 12.91 3.45 4.78
CA PRO A 115 11.60 3.39 5.40
C PRO A 115 10.69 4.52 4.91
N PHE A 116 9.38 4.35 5.06
CA PHE A 116 8.43 5.41 4.75
C PHE A 116 8.75 6.67 5.55
N ASP A 117 8.75 7.79 4.86
CA ASP A 117 8.93 9.11 5.43
C ASP A 117 7.80 10.04 4.98
N SER A 118 7.15 10.72 5.93
CA SER A 118 5.97 11.56 5.66
C SER A 118 6.28 12.81 4.85
N ASP A 119 7.49 13.34 4.93
CA ASP A 119 7.91 14.51 4.17
C ASP A 119 8.24 14.11 2.72
N ARG A 120 8.91 12.95 2.58
CA ARG A 120 9.23 12.35 1.28
C ARG A 120 8.02 11.66 0.64
N LYS A 121 7.04 11.19 1.43
CA LYS A 121 5.84 10.44 1.01
C LYS A 121 6.12 9.16 0.20
N LEU A 122 7.29 8.60 0.34
CA LEU A 122 7.78 7.42 -0.36
C LEU A 122 8.35 6.41 0.62
N MET A 123 8.28 5.15 0.23
CA MET A 123 9.01 4.03 0.81
C MET A 123 9.76 3.30 -0.30
N THR A 124 10.97 2.85 -0.02
CA THR A 124 11.81 2.15 -0.99
C THR A 124 12.41 0.91 -0.39
N THR A 125 12.40 -0.18 -1.16
CA THR A 125 13.14 -1.40 -0.83
C THR A 125 14.00 -1.82 -2.01
N VAL A 126 15.07 -2.54 -1.73
CA VAL A 126 15.86 -3.25 -2.73
C VAL A 126 15.73 -4.73 -2.44
N ASN A 127 15.21 -5.48 -3.39
CA ASN A 127 14.97 -6.91 -3.26
C ASN A 127 15.75 -7.67 -4.33
N ARG A 128 16.20 -8.89 -4.01
CA ARG A 128 16.76 -9.81 -5.01
C ARG A 128 15.61 -10.48 -5.76
N VAL A 129 15.43 -10.11 -7.02
CA VAL A 129 14.37 -10.64 -7.89
C VAL A 129 15.00 -11.17 -9.16
N ASP A 130 14.78 -12.44 -9.48
CA ASP A 130 15.31 -13.10 -10.67
C ASP A 130 16.84 -12.89 -10.88
N GLY A 131 17.59 -12.91 -9.78
CA GLY A 131 19.04 -12.71 -9.79
C GLY A 131 19.50 -11.25 -9.90
N GLN A 132 18.58 -10.30 -9.98
CA GLN A 132 18.86 -8.86 -10.08
C GLN A 132 18.54 -8.12 -8.79
N ASN A 133 19.16 -6.96 -8.58
CA ASN A 133 18.80 -6.03 -7.51
C ASN A 133 17.70 -5.11 -8.02
N LEU A 134 16.47 -5.40 -7.62
CA LEU A 134 15.30 -4.61 -7.98
C LEU A 134 15.02 -3.57 -6.90
N VAL A 135 15.13 -2.30 -7.25
CA VAL A 135 14.64 -1.18 -6.44
C VAL A 135 13.15 -1.06 -6.66
N ILE A 136 12.38 -1.03 -5.59
CA ILE A 136 10.93 -0.86 -5.60
C ILE A 136 10.62 0.40 -4.80
N VAL A 137 9.93 1.35 -5.41
CA VAL A 137 9.48 2.59 -4.77
C VAL A 137 7.96 2.64 -4.77
N LYS A 138 7.38 2.86 -3.62
CA LYS A 138 5.93 2.96 -3.40
C LYS A 138 5.61 4.27 -2.70
N GLY A 139 4.58 4.98 -3.16
CA GLY A 139 4.12 6.18 -2.49
C GLY A 139 3.17 7.04 -3.29
N ALA A 140 3.04 8.30 -2.90
CA ALA A 140 2.13 9.25 -3.51
C ALA A 140 2.49 9.52 -4.99
N PHE A 141 1.48 9.46 -5.86
CA PHE A 141 1.69 9.61 -7.30
C PHE A 141 2.30 10.96 -7.68
N ASP A 142 1.88 12.04 -7.03
CA ASP A 142 2.39 13.41 -7.28
C ASP A 142 3.90 13.52 -7.09
N VAL A 143 4.42 12.86 -6.05
CA VAL A 143 5.86 12.84 -5.75
C VAL A 143 6.59 11.83 -6.64
N LEU A 144 6.08 10.60 -6.75
CA LEU A 144 6.75 9.53 -7.47
C LEU A 144 6.83 9.81 -8.97
N SER A 145 5.82 10.45 -9.56
CA SER A 145 5.79 10.77 -10.99
C SER A 145 6.95 11.63 -11.46
N SER A 146 7.45 12.54 -10.60
CA SER A 146 8.62 13.37 -10.91
C SER A 146 9.95 12.60 -10.97
N ARG A 147 9.98 11.37 -10.50
CA ARG A 147 11.16 10.49 -10.40
C ARG A 147 11.17 9.38 -11.45
N VAL A 148 10.09 9.31 -12.23
CA VAL A 148 9.86 8.31 -13.28
C VAL A 148 10.36 8.85 -14.61
N ILE A 149 11.13 8.02 -15.32
CA ILE A 149 11.67 8.32 -16.66
C ILE A 149 11.07 7.42 -17.75
N ALA A 150 10.31 6.39 -17.39
CA ALA A 150 9.67 5.46 -18.32
C ALA A 150 8.30 5.02 -17.79
N GLY A 151 7.35 4.85 -18.72
CA GLY A 151 5.95 4.53 -18.44
C GLY A 151 5.00 5.60 -18.96
N ASP A 152 3.72 5.28 -19.03
CA ASP A 152 2.66 6.17 -19.50
C ASP A 152 2.15 7.08 -18.36
N LEU A 153 2.89 8.14 -18.08
CA LEU A 153 2.55 9.11 -17.03
C LEU A 153 1.26 9.88 -17.33
N GLU A 154 0.89 10.06 -18.60
CA GLU A 154 -0.32 10.77 -18.96
C GLU A 154 -1.56 9.95 -18.57
N THR A 155 -1.61 8.68 -19.00
CA THR A 155 -2.67 7.76 -18.59
C THR A 155 -2.67 7.54 -17.08
N ALA A 156 -1.51 7.38 -16.45
CA ALA A 156 -1.39 7.22 -15.01
C ALA A 156 -2.01 8.40 -14.24
N ARG A 157 -1.75 9.63 -14.67
CA ARG A 157 -2.33 10.84 -14.07
C ARG A 157 -3.85 10.84 -14.18
N ARG A 158 -4.38 10.57 -15.37
CA ARG A 158 -5.83 10.48 -15.60
C ARG A 158 -6.46 9.41 -14.69
N VAL A 159 -5.86 8.23 -14.61
CA VAL A 159 -6.35 7.13 -13.76
C VAL A 159 -6.25 7.48 -12.27
N ASN A 160 -5.16 8.12 -11.85
CA ASN A 160 -5.02 8.62 -10.48
C ASN A 160 -6.14 9.59 -10.11
N ASP A 161 -6.44 10.54 -11.00
CA ASP A 161 -7.49 11.54 -10.78
C ASP A 161 -8.88 10.89 -10.78
N GLU A 162 -9.12 9.92 -11.66
CA GLU A 162 -10.36 9.14 -11.70
C GLU A 162 -10.56 8.36 -10.40
N MET A 163 -9.57 7.61 -9.92
CA MET A 163 -9.63 6.87 -8.66
C MET A 163 -9.84 7.82 -7.47
N SER A 164 -9.10 8.92 -7.43
CA SER A 164 -9.18 9.91 -6.36
C SER A 164 -10.53 10.61 -6.31
N SER A 165 -11.17 10.88 -7.45
CA SER A 165 -12.52 11.45 -7.54
C SER A 165 -13.59 10.53 -6.95
N ARG A 166 -13.32 9.23 -6.89
CA ARG A 166 -14.16 8.21 -6.24
C ARG A 166 -13.78 7.99 -4.77
N ALA A 167 -13.03 8.92 -4.18
CA ALA A 167 -12.53 8.85 -2.81
C ALA A 167 -11.61 7.65 -2.52
N LEU A 168 -10.97 7.08 -3.54
CA LEU A 168 -9.93 6.08 -3.33
C LEU A 168 -8.60 6.76 -2.95
N ARG A 169 -7.91 6.17 -1.99
CA ARG A 169 -6.51 6.48 -1.72
C ARG A 169 -5.66 5.76 -2.76
N VAL A 170 -4.86 6.51 -3.51
CA VAL A 170 -4.03 5.96 -4.59
C VAL A 170 -2.56 5.98 -4.19
N LEU A 171 -1.87 4.86 -4.39
CA LEU A 171 -0.42 4.77 -4.32
C LEU A 171 0.12 4.34 -5.68
N ALA A 172 1.24 4.93 -6.07
CA ALA A 172 1.99 4.54 -7.24
C ALA A 172 3.12 3.58 -6.87
N VAL A 173 3.46 2.70 -7.79
CA VAL A 173 4.57 1.74 -7.66
C VAL A 173 5.45 1.87 -8.88
N ALA A 174 6.75 2.07 -8.66
CA ALA A 174 7.76 2.16 -9.70
C ALA A 174 9.00 1.35 -9.32
N THR A 175 9.79 0.97 -10.30
CA THR A 175 10.96 0.12 -10.10
C THR A 175 12.13 0.55 -10.95
N LYS A 176 13.32 0.11 -10.59
CA LYS A 176 14.50 0.08 -11.46
C LYS A 176 15.41 -1.08 -11.06
N VAL A 177 16.21 -1.56 -11.98
CA VAL A 177 17.29 -2.51 -11.70
C VAL A 177 18.58 -1.74 -11.47
N ILE A 178 19.34 -2.14 -10.45
CA ILE A 178 20.69 -1.63 -10.17
C ILE A 178 21.69 -2.76 -10.11
N ASP A 179 22.92 -2.51 -10.55
CA ASP A 179 23.99 -3.52 -10.53
C ASP A 179 24.51 -3.73 -9.12
N GLU A 180 24.78 -2.62 -8.41
CA GLU A 180 25.32 -2.64 -7.04
C GLU A 180 24.43 -1.85 -6.09
N ILE A 181 24.29 -2.36 -4.89
CA ILE A 181 23.56 -1.67 -3.81
C ILE A 181 24.50 -0.60 -3.24
N PRO A 182 24.06 0.68 -3.17
CA PRO A 182 24.87 1.73 -2.56
C PRO A 182 25.23 1.38 -1.12
N ALA A 183 26.46 1.68 -0.69
CA ALA A 183 26.90 1.51 0.70
C ALA A 183 26.03 2.31 1.68
N GLU A 184 25.59 3.50 1.24
CA GLU A 184 24.62 4.33 1.94
C GLU A 184 23.40 4.55 1.02
N PRO A 185 22.28 3.83 1.25
CA PRO A 185 21.04 4.06 0.53
C PRO A 185 20.48 5.46 0.80
N THR A 186 20.23 6.22 -0.26
CA THR A 186 19.62 7.56 -0.17
C THR A 186 18.51 7.72 -1.19
N SER A 187 17.64 8.72 -0.98
CA SER A 187 16.60 9.07 -1.94
C SER A 187 17.21 9.41 -3.32
N GLU A 188 18.35 10.09 -3.35
CA GLU A 188 19.01 10.51 -4.59
C GLU A 188 19.48 9.31 -5.42
N ASN A 189 20.07 8.28 -4.79
CA ASN A 189 20.63 7.15 -5.52
C ASN A 189 19.60 6.03 -5.78
N LEU A 190 18.55 5.90 -4.99
CA LEU A 190 17.55 4.83 -5.15
C LEU A 190 16.24 5.31 -5.80
N GLU A 191 15.79 6.54 -5.54
CA GLU A 191 14.44 7.01 -5.91
C GLU A 191 14.44 7.92 -7.16
N SER A 192 15.34 7.69 -8.10
CA SER A 192 15.42 8.42 -9.37
C SER A 192 15.63 7.45 -10.53
N GLY A 193 15.27 7.87 -11.76
CA GLY A 193 15.43 7.04 -12.95
C GLY A 193 14.52 5.81 -12.93
N LEU A 194 13.31 5.94 -12.41
CA LEU A 194 12.38 4.85 -12.19
C LEU A 194 11.51 4.58 -13.42
N GLN A 195 11.03 3.34 -13.53
CA GLN A 195 9.98 2.93 -14.44
C GLN A 195 8.68 2.75 -13.66
N LEU A 196 7.63 3.44 -14.06
CA LEU A 196 6.30 3.23 -13.51
C LEU A 196 5.81 1.83 -13.86
N ILE A 197 5.25 1.12 -12.89
CA ILE A 197 4.64 -0.18 -13.15
C ILE A 197 3.13 -0.20 -12.90
N GLY A 198 2.61 0.71 -12.09
CA GLY A 198 1.17 0.82 -11.91
C GLY A 198 0.75 1.64 -10.70
N LEU A 199 -0.57 1.67 -10.50
CA LEU A 199 -1.25 2.32 -9.39
C LEU A 199 -2.11 1.30 -8.64
N VAL A 200 -2.24 1.49 -7.33
CA VAL A 200 -3.15 0.74 -6.47
C VAL A 200 -4.11 1.69 -5.80
N GLY A 201 -5.41 1.42 -5.90
CA GLY A 201 -6.49 2.24 -5.34
C GLY A 201 -7.22 1.49 -4.23
N MET A 202 -7.43 2.14 -3.07
CA MET A 202 -8.01 1.54 -1.88
C MET A 202 -8.99 2.48 -1.16
N ILE A 203 -9.93 1.90 -0.46
CA ILE A 203 -10.94 2.59 0.33
C ILE A 203 -10.92 2.11 1.78
#